data_c5d61394e1e5106eca3d3293fca7cd12
#
_entry.id   c5d61394e1e5106eca3d3293fca7cd12
#
_cell.length_a   1.000
_cell.length_b   1.000
_cell.length_c   1.000
_cell.angle_alpha   90.00
_cell.angle_beta   90.00
_cell.angle_gamma   90.00
#
_symmetry.space_group_name_H-M   'P 1'
#
loop_
_entity.id
_entity.type
_entity.pdbx_description
1 polymer ?
#
loop_
_entity_poly.entity_id
_entity_poly.type
_entity_poly.pdbx_seq_one_letter_code
_entity_poly.pdbx_strand_id
1 'polypeptide(L)'
;ANFAYHVSQFGFDSRVVSAVGNDELGDEILEIFREKQLKHQLERVNYPTGTVQVTLDNGGVPCYDIKEGVAWDNIPFTDDLKRLALSTRAVCFGSLAQRDEVSRATINRFLDTMPDMEGQLKIFDINLRQNFYTKEVLRESFRKCNVLKINDEELIIISRMFGYPGIDLQDKCWILLAKYNLKMLILTCGTNGSYVFTPGTVSFQETPKVPVADTVGAGDSFTAAFCSSVLKGKSIPEAHRLAVEVSAYVCTQSGAMPVLPEALRNRLND
;
A
#
# COMPACT_ATOMS: atom_id res chain seq x y z
N ALA A 1 -1.87 4.82 -6.27
CA ALA A 1 -3.03 5.73 -6.43
C ALA A 1 -4.15 5.35 -5.45
N ASN A 2 -4.60 4.09 -5.44
CA ASN A 2 -5.77 3.63 -4.68
C ASN A 2 -5.70 3.98 -3.19
N PHE A 3 -4.57 3.69 -2.52
CA PHE A 3 -4.35 4.05 -1.12
C PHE A 3 -4.57 5.55 -0.88
N ALA A 4 -3.92 6.42 -1.67
CA ALA A 4 -4.03 7.87 -1.51
C ALA A 4 -5.46 8.36 -1.78
N TYR A 5 -6.15 7.79 -2.77
CA TYR A 5 -7.55 8.12 -3.05
C TYR A 5 -8.45 7.80 -1.86
N HIS A 6 -8.33 6.60 -1.28
CA HIS A 6 -9.15 6.25 -0.12
C HIS A 6 -8.81 7.07 1.12
N VAL A 7 -7.53 7.39 1.35
CA VAL A 7 -7.12 8.29 2.45
C VAL A 7 -7.73 9.69 2.28
N SER A 8 -7.80 10.23 1.04
CA SER A 8 -8.43 11.54 0.79
C SER A 8 -9.92 11.56 1.13
N GLN A 9 -10.63 10.45 0.93
CA GLN A 9 -12.05 10.34 1.28
C GLN A 9 -12.32 10.42 2.78
N PHE A 10 -11.31 10.16 3.62
CA PHE A 10 -11.35 10.35 5.07
C PHE A 10 -10.92 11.76 5.52
N GLY A 11 -10.80 12.70 4.57
CA GLY A 11 -10.52 14.10 4.86
C GLY A 11 -9.04 14.44 5.11
N PHE A 12 -8.11 13.55 4.78
CA PHE A 12 -6.68 13.82 4.85
C PHE A 12 -6.14 14.45 3.56
N ASP A 13 -5.13 15.31 3.68
CA ASP A 13 -4.34 15.79 2.54
C ASP A 13 -3.39 14.69 2.08
N SER A 14 -3.87 13.84 1.20
CA SER A 14 -3.10 12.73 0.63
C SER A 14 -2.65 13.04 -0.80
N ARG A 15 -1.49 12.49 -1.19
CA ARG A 15 -0.91 12.69 -2.52
C ARG A 15 -0.32 11.42 -3.07
N VAL A 16 -0.46 11.23 -4.38
CA VAL A 16 0.26 10.19 -5.12
C VAL A 16 1.60 10.76 -5.55
N VAL A 17 2.67 10.03 -5.28
CA VAL A 17 4.01 10.33 -5.80
C VAL A 17 4.37 9.29 -6.84
N SER A 18 4.67 9.73 -8.06
CA SER A 18 5.05 8.84 -9.18
C SER A 18 5.68 9.65 -10.32
N ALA A 19 5.89 9.01 -11.47
CA ALA A 19 6.23 9.68 -12.71
C ALA A 19 5.41 9.12 -13.87
N VAL A 20 5.19 9.95 -14.89
CA VAL A 20 4.52 9.63 -16.15
C VAL A 20 5.38 10.08 -17.33
N GLY A 21 5.15 9.51 -18.49
CA GLY A 21 5.81 9.88 -19.72
C GLY A 21 5.28 11.21 -20.30
N ASN A 22 5.99 11.70 -21.32
CA ASN A 22 5.51 12.79 -22.18
C ASN A 22 4.70 12.19 -23.34
N ASP A 23 3.64 11.47 -23.00
CA ASP A 23 2.78 10.72 -23.92
C ASP A 23 1.30 10.86 -23.56
N GLU A 24 0.41 10.40 -24.44
CA GLU A 24 -1.04 10.49 -24.27
C GLU A 24 -1.53 9.77 -23.01
N LEU A 25 -0.92 8.62 -22.64
CA LEU A 25 -1.28 7.90 -21.43
C LEU A 25 -0.94 8.69 -20.16
N GLY A 26 0.17 9.45 -20.19
CA GLY A 26 0.52 10.36 -19.10
C GLY A 26 -0.48 11.49 -18.95
N ASP A 27 -0.99 12.04 -20.06
CA ASP A 27 -2.05 13.05 -20.05
C ASP A 27 -3.36 12.49 -19.50
N GLU A 28 -3.71 11.28 -19.93
CA GLU A 28 -4.92 10.57 -19.47
C GLU A 28 -4.90 10.31 -17.96
N ILE A 29 -3.75 9.89 -17.41
CA ILE A 29 -3.59 9.71 -15.94
C ILE A 29 -3.81 11.03 -15.20
N LEU A 30 -3.26 12.14 -15.69
CA LEU A 30 -3.45 13.46 -15.07
C LEU A 30 -4.90 13.93 -15.12
N GLU A 31 -5.62 13.63 -16.20
CA GLU A 31 -7.05 13.93 -16.33
C GLU A 31 -7.87 13.12 -15.32
N ILE A 32 -7.65 11.81 -15.23
CA ILE A 32 -8.31 10.94 -14.25
C ILE A 32 -8.06 11.43 -12.83
N PHE A 33 -6.82 11.87 -12.50
CA PHE A 33 -6.53 12.39 -11.16
C PHE A 33 -7.26 13.71 -10.90
N ARG A 34 -7.43 14.56 -11.92
CA ARG A 34 -8.21 15.80 -11.81
C ARG A 34 -9.71 15.50 -11.59
N GLU A 35 -10.30 14.58 -12.38
CA GLU A 35 -11.68 14.16 -12.22
C GLU A 35 -11.96 13.59 -10.83
N LYS A 36 -11.04 12.78 -10.31
CA LYS A 36 -11.14 12.19 -8.95
C LYS A 36 -10.70 13.14 -7.83
N GLN A 37 -10.30 14.39 -8.15
CA GLN A 37 -9.76 15.36 -7.20
C GLN A 37 -8.59 14.80 -6.37
N LEU A 38 -7.81 13.89 -6.95
CA LEU A 38 -6.68 13.23 -6.31
C LEU A 38 -5.41 14.06 -6.45
N LYS A 39 -4.94 14.62 -5.35
CA LYS A 39 -3.68 15.39 -5.33
C LYS A 39 -2.50 14.47 -5.66
N HIS A 40 -1.53 15.03 -6.35
CA HIS A 40 -0.37 14.28 -6.78
C HIS A 40 0.90 15.13 -6.83
N GLN A 41 2.04 14.46 -6.80
CA GLN A 41 3.37 14.93 -7.17
C GLN A 41 3.85 13.98 -8.27
N LEU A 42 3.40 14.23 -9.51
CA LEU A 42 3.80 13.45 -10.70
C LEU A 42 4.83 14.23 -11.49
N GLU A 43 5.98 13.61 -11.66
CA GLU A 43 7.03 14.15 -12.52
C GLU A 43 6.87 13.61 -13.95
N ARG A 44 7.13 14.48 -14.96
CA ARG A 44 7.21 14.03 -16.34
C ARG A 44 8.65 13.69 -16.67
N VAL A 45 8.87 12.48 -17.19
CA VAL A 45 10.20 11.96 -17.51
C VAL A 45 10.27 11.47 -18.95
N ASN A 46 11.48 11.31 -19.48
CA ASN A 46 11.73 10.84 -20.86
C ASN A 46 11.68 9.29 -20.94
N TYR A 47 10.67 8.70 -20.34
CA TYR A 47 10.35 7.27 -20.38
C TYR A 47 8.86 7.12 -20.66
N PRO A 48 8.43 6.04 -21.32
CA PRO A 48 7.00 5.84 -21.59
C PRO A 48 6.21 5.68 -20.30
N THR A 49 4.97 6.13 -20.29
CA THR A 49 4.04 5.87 -19.20
C THR A 49 3.86 4.37 -19.00
N GLY A 50 3.93 3.92 -17.75
CA GLY A 50 3.87 2.50 -17.41
C GLY A 50 2.50 1.88 -17.71
N THR A 51 2.52 0.71 -18.32
CA THR A 51 1.33 -0.07 -18.62
C THR A 51 1.43 -1.48 -18.07
N VAL A 52 0.27 -2.07 -17.79
CA VAL A 52 0.14 -3.49 -17.45
C VAL A 52 -0.75 -4.11 -18.52
N GLN A 53 -0.21 -5.06 -19.27
CA GLN A 53 -0.98 -5.83 -20.23
C GLN A 53 -1.57 -7.05 -19.52
N VAL A 54 -2.87 -7.26 -19.69
CA VAL A 54 -3.57 -8.41 -19.14
C VAL A 54 -3.95 -9.33 -20.32
N THR A 55 -3.43 -10.54 -20.30
CA THR A 55 -3.79 -11.61 -21.23
C THR A 55 -4.42 -12.76 -20.46
N LEU A 56 -5.29 -13.52 -21.11
CA LEU A 56 -5.81 -14.75 -20.51
C LEU A 56 -4.99 -15.93 -21.04
N ASP A 57 -4.61 -16.83 -20.16
CA ASP A 57 -4.01 -18.10 -20.56
C ASP A 57 -5.07 -19.06 -21.16
N ASN A 58 -4.63 -20.26 -21.58
CA ASN A 58 -5.51 -21.27 -22.15
C ASN A 58 -6.61 -21.78 -21.19
N GLY A 59 -6.48 -21.50 -19.90
CA GLY A 59 -7.45 -21.83 -18.85
C GLY A 59 -8.34 -20.63 -18.46
N GLY A 60 -8.18 -19.46 -19.11
CA GLY A 60 -8.90 -18.23 -18.77
C GLY A 60 -8.35 -17.51 -17.55
N VAL A 61 -7.14 -17.88 -17.07
CA VAL A 61 -6.50 -17.23 -15.92
C VAL A 61 -5.78 -15.95 -16.40
N PRO A 62 -5.99 -14.80 -15.75
CA PRO A 62 -5.29 -13.56 -16.10
C PRO A 62 -3.78 -13.66 -15.88
N CYS A 63 -3.02 -13.39 -16.94
CA CYS A 63 -1.57 -13.19 -16.89
C CYS A 63 -1.27 -11.71 -17.03
N TYR A 64 -0.51 -11.18 -16.09
CA TYR A 64 -0.14 -9.77 -16.04
C TYR A 64 1.29 -9.60 -16.58
N ASP A 65 1.46 -8.74 -17.59
CA ASP A 65 2.77 -8.32 -18.07
C ASP A 65 3.00 -6.85 -17.68
N ILE A 66 3.80 -6.64 -16.63
CA ILE A 66 4.13 -5.33 -16.09
C ILE A 66 5.38 -4.84 -16.82
N LYS A 67 5.23 -3.86 -17.71
CA LYS A 67 6.33 -3.35 -18.53
C LYS A 67 7.43 -2.73 -17.67
N GLU A 68 8.67 -3.01 -18.06
CA GLU A 68 9.89 -2.45 -17.44
C GLU A 68 10.41 -1.26 -18.25
N GLY A 69 11.31 -0.45 -17.64
CA GLY A 69 11.90 0.72 -18.28
C GLY A 69 10.89 1.84 -18.53
N VAL A 70 9.94 1.99 -17.66
CA VAL A 70 8.83 2.96 -17.77
C VAL A 70 9.03 4.15 -16.82
N ALA A 71 8.16 5.15 -16.94
CA ALA A 71 8.25 6.40 -16.19
C ALA A 71 8.34 6.20 -14.67
N TRP A 72 7.48 5.37 -14.08
CA TRP A 72 7.49 5.14 -12.63
C TRP A 72 8.68 4.32 -12.10
N ASP A 73 9.51 3.74 -12.98
CA ASP A 73 10.84 3.20 -12.63
C ASP A 73 11.87 4.31 -12.42
N ASN A 74 11.56 5.54 -12.88
CA ASN A 74 12.48 6.68 -12.97
C ASN A 74 11.96 7.93 -12.25
N ILE A 75 11.39 7.77 -11.06
CA ILE A 75 10.90 8.89 -10.22
C ILE A 75 12.09 9.69 -9.70
N PRO A 76 12.28 10.98 -10.08
CA PRO A 76 13.40 11.79 -9.59
C PRO A 76 13.12 12.29 -8.18
N PHE A 77 14.18 12.50 -7.39
CA PHE A 77 14.07 13.15 -6.08
C PHE A 77 14.26 14.66 -6.23
N THR A 78 13.15 15.37 -6.41
CA THR A 78 13.13 16.83 -6.59
C THR A 78 13.11 17.59 -5.25
N ASP A 79 13.35 18.91 -5.29
CA ASP A 79 13.22 19.77 -4.10
C ASP A 79 11.77 19.84 -3.61
N ASP A 80 10.79 19.73 -4.50
CA ASP A 80 9.38 19.65 -4.14
C ASP A 80 9.09 18.35 -3.38
N LEU A 81 9.63 17.23 -3.85
CA LEU A 81 9.50 15.96 -3.18
C LEU A 81 10.18 15.96 -1.81
N LYS A 82 11.35 16.65 -1.70
CA LYS A 82 12.02 16.85 -0.41
C LYS A 82 11.15 17.65 0.57
N ARG A 83 10.51 18.75 0.10
CA ARG A 83 9.60 19.55 0.93
C ARG A 83 8.40 18.71 1.38
N LEU A 84 7.86 17.91 0.47
CA LEU A 84 6.76 17.00 0.79
C LEU A 84 7.17 16.00 1.87
N ALA A 85 8.35 15.37 1.75
CA ALA A 85 8.85 14.42 2.74
C ALA A 85 8.96 15.03 4.15
N LEU A 86 9.46 16.27 4.24
CA LEU A 86 9.60 16.98 5.54
C LEU A 86 8.27 17.26 6.22
N SER A 87 7.16 17.33 5.49
CA SER A 87 5.81 17.58 6.02
C SER A 87 4.95 16.33 6.13
N THR A 88 5.46 15.17 5.67
CA THR A 88 4.68 13.94 5.58
C THR A 88 4.59 13.24 6.94
N ARG A 89 3.37 12.96 7.40
CA ARG A 89 3.08 12.19 8.60
C ARG A 89 2.89 10.69 8.34
N ALA A 90 2.43 10.34 7.14
CA ALA A 90 2.25 8.94 6.76
C ALA A 90 2.67 8.74 5.30
N VAL A 91 3.37 7.66 5.01
CA VAL A 91 3.73 7.23 3.67
C VAL A 91 3.45 5.75 3.51
N CYS A 92 2.88 5.37 2.37
CA CYS A 92 2.72 3.98 1.96
C CYS A 92 3.58 3.72 0.72
N PHE A 93 4.41 2.69 0.77
CA PHE A 93 5.29 2.28 -0.32
C PHE A 93 5.32 0.76 -0.44
N GLY A 94 5.65 0.25 -1.62
CA GLY A 94 5.68 -1.19 -1.92
C GLY A 94 7.01 -1.65 -2.49
N SER A 95 7.12 -2.94 -2.80
CA SER A 95 8.31 -3.53 -3.39
C SER A 95 8.43 -3.22 -4.88
N LEU A 96 7.33 -3.23 -5.62
CA LEU A 96 7.33 -3.12 -7.08
C LEU A 96 7.98 -1.83 -7.59
N ALA A 97 7.67 -0.69 -6.99
CA ALA A 97 8.25 0.60 -7.35
C ALA A 97 9.76 0.72 -7.01
N GLN A 98 10.32 -0.27 -6.35
CA GLN A 98 11.73 -0.34 -5.98
C GLN A 98 12.53 -1.31 -6.88
N ARG A 99 11.92 -1.87 -7.92
CA ARG A 99 12.59 -2.80 -8.83
C ARG A 99 13.75 -2.14 -9.59
N ASP A 100 13.60 -0.88 -9.97
CA ASP A 100 14.64 -0.08 -10.61
C ASP A 100 15.38 0.81 -9.59
N GLU A 101 16.66 1.08 -9.87
CA GLU A 101 17.55 1.79 -8.95
C GLU A 101 17.13 3.24 -8.72
N VAL A 102 16.65 3.93 -9.75
CA VAL A 102 16.32 5.37 -9.68
C VAL A 102 15.17 5.60 -8.73
N SER A 103 14.03 4.93 -8.94
CA SER A 103 12.87 5.05 -8.06
C SER A 103 13.13 4.48 -6.67
N ARG A 104 13.91 3.39 -6.56
CA ARG A 104 14.34 2.84 -5.27
C ARG A 104 15.14 3.85 -4.46
N ALA A 105 16.11 4.52 -5.08
CA ALA A 105 16.91 5.56 -4.43
C ALA A 105 16.03 6.73 -3.98
N THR A 106 15.08 7.15 -4.80
CA THR A 106 14.12 8.21 -4.47
C THR A 106 13.22 7.84 -3.29
N ILE A 107 12.64 6.63 -3.30
CA ILE A 107 11.82 6.12 -2.19
C ILE A 107 12.64 6.09 -0.89
N ASN A 108 13.83 5.53 -0.94
CA ASN A 108 14.70 5.45 0.24
C ASN A 108 15.07 6.84 0.77
N ARG A 109 15.42 7.77 -0.11
CA ARG A 109 15.73 9.15 0.26
C ARG A 109 14.53 9.89 0.83
N PHE A 110 13.33 9.64 0.31
CA PHE A 110 12.09 10.18 0.87
C PHE A 110 11.88 9.70 2.31
N LEU A 111 11.98 8.37 2.54
CA LEU A 111 11.83 7.77 3.87
C LEU A 111 12.86 8.29 4.88
N ASP A 112 14.11 8.51 4.43
CA ASP A 112 15.18 9.06 5.27
C ASP A 112 15.04 10.56 5.52
N THR A 113 14.36 11.30 4.63
CA THR A 113 14.10 12.74 4.77
C THR A 113 12.91 13.03 5.68
N MET A 114 11.98 12.09 5.82
CA MET A 114 10.84 12.24 6.74
C MET A 114 11.34 12.46 8.16
N PRO A 115 10.81 13.46 8.88
CA PRO A 115 11.20 13.70 10.28
C PRO A 115 10.79 12.51 11.15
N ASP A 116 11.55 12.26 12.21
CA ASP A 116 11.16 11.27 13.23
C ASP A 116 10.18 11.95 14.21
N MET A 117 8.89 11.71 14.03
CA MET A 117 7.83 12.29 14.84
C MET A 117 6.96 11.20 15.47
N GLU A 118 6.48 11.46 16.67
CA GLU A 118 5.50 10.59 17.31
C GLU A 118 4.24 10.46 16.46
N GLY A 119 3.71 9.24 16.34
CA GLY A 119 2.52 8.96 15.52
C GLY A 119 2.78 8.88 14.02
N GLN A 120 4.03 9.05 13.56
CA GLN A 120 4.37 8.90 12.14
C GLN A 120 4.24 7.45 11.68
N LEU A 121 3.70 7.26 10.48
CA LEU A 121 3.50 5.94 9.86
C LEU A 121 4.32 5.82 8.56
N LYS A 122 5.28 4.90 8.56
CA LYS A 122 6.00 4.43 7.36
C LYS A 122 5.49 3.03 7.05
N ILE A 123 4.51 2.95 6.13
CA ILE A 123 3.77 1.73 5.83
C ILE A 123 4.43 1.04 4.64
N PHE A 124 4.97 -0.15 4.86
CA PHE A 124 5.44 -1.02 3.81
C PHE A 124 4.35 -2.04 3.48
N ASP A 125 3.61 -1.82 2.40
CA ASP A 125 2.74 -2.83 1.78
C ASP A 125 3.59 -3.64 0.81
N ILE A 126 3.94 -4.85 1.19
CA ILE A 126 4.92 -5.69 0.47
C ILE A 126 4.53 -5.82 -1.00
N ASN A 127 3.32 -6.28 -1.26
CA ASN A 127 2.69 -6.36 -2.56
C ASN A 127 3.63 -6.96 -3.64
N LEU A 128 4.08 -8.20 -3.40
CA LEU A 128 4.98 -8.91 -4.31
C LEU A 128 4.35 -9.10 -5.69
N ARG A 129 5.11 -8.78 -6.73
CA ARG A 129 4.68 -8.96 -8.13
C ARG A 129 5.77 -9.63 -8.93
N GLN A 130 5.43 -10.75 -9.57
CA GLN A 130 6.36 -11.52 -10.39
C GLN A 130 7.71 -11.74 -9.67
N ASN A 131 8.83 -11.39 -10.29
CA ASN A 131 10.18 -11.47 -9.74
C ASN A 131 10.78 -10.08 -9.47
N PHE A 132 9.96 -9.03 -9.37
CA PHE A 132 10.39 -7.63 -9.22
C PHE A 132 10.73 -7.26 -7.77
N TYR A 133 11.35 -8.19 -7.03
CA TYR A 133 11.82 -7.97 -5.67
C TYR A 133 13.08 -8.79 -5.38
N THR A 134 13.92 -8.27 -4.52
CA THR A 134 15.10 -9.00 -4.02
C THR A 134 15.10 -9.05 -2.50
N LYS A 135 15.85 -9.99 -1.96
CA LYS A 135 16.00 -10.12 -0.50
C LYS A 135 16.57 -8.85 0.14
N GLU A 136 17.44 -8.15 -0.57
CA GLU A 136 18.08 -6.90 -0.15
C GLU A 136 17.06 -5.77 -0.09
N VAL A 137 16.28 -5.56 -1.14
CA VAL A 137 15.21 -4.54 -1.20
C VAL A 137 14.18 -4.75 -0.09
N LEU A 138 13.75 -6.00 0.11
CA LEU A 138 12.79 -6.33 1.15
C LEU A 138 13.37 -6.08 2.55
N ARG A 139 14.63 -6.50 2.80
CA ARG A 139 15.30 -6.29 4.09
C ARG A 139 15.46 -4.81 4.41
N GLU A 140 15.84 -3.99 3.44
CA GLU A 140 15.96 -2.55 3.59
C GLU A 140 14.60 -1.92 3.89
N SER A 141 13.57 -2.30 3.15
CA SER A 141 12.19 -1.82 3.36
C SER A 141 11.65 -2.17 4.75
N PHE A 142 11.90 -3.40 5.25
CA PHE A 142 11.55 -3.80 6.62
C PHE A 142 12.25 -2.96 7.69
N ARG A 143 13.49 -2.51 7.44
CA ARG A 143 14.23 -1.66 8.40
C ARG A 143 13.74 -0.21 8.40
N LYS A 144 13.17 0.24 7.30
CA LYS A 144 12.72 1.63 7.13
C LYS A 144 11.25 1.84 7.47
N CYS A 145 10.45 0.78 7.48
CA CYS A 145 9.05 0.88 7.87
C CYS A 145 8.86 0.72 9.39
N ASN A 146 7.74 1.22 9.88
CA ASN A 146 7.24 0.93 11.23
C ASN A 146 5.86 0.27 11.23
N VAL A 147 5.24 0.18 10.06
CA VAL A 147 4.01 -0.59 9.81
C VAL A 147 4.27 -1.50 8.61
N LEU A 148 4.08 -2.80 8.78
CA LEU A 148 4.18 -3.78 7.72
C LEU A 148 2.78 -4.31 7.40
N LYS A 149 2.40 -4.29 6.13
CA LYS A 149 1.22 -5.00 5.63
C LYS A 149 1.67 -6.10 4.70
N ILE A 150 1.16 -7.29 4.92
CA ILE A 150 1.51 -8.51 4.20
C ILE A 150 0.28 -9.43 4.12
N ASN A 151 0.13 -10.18 3.04
CA ASN A 151 -0.85 -11.25 2.98
C ASN A 151 -0.24 -12.60 3.37
N ASP A 152 -1.08 -13.62 3.53
CA ASP A 152 -0.67 -14.96 3.96
C ASP A 152 0.27 -15.65 2.97
N GLU A 153 0.04 -15.52 1.67
CA GLU A 153 0.90 -16.08 0.61
C GLU A 153 2.28 -15.41 0.62
N GLU A 154 2.31 -14.09 0.68
CA GLU A 154 3.53 -13.30 0.78
C GLU A 154 4.32 -13.64 2.04
N LEU A 155 3.64 -13.82 3.17
CA LEU A 155 4.28 -14.19 4.44
C LEU A 155 4.98 -15.55 4.33
N ILE A 156 4.40 -16.50 3.62
CA ILE A 156 5.04 -17.80 3.35
C ILE A 156 6.30 -17.62 2.49
N ILE A 157 6.23 -16.83 1.42
CA ILE A 157 7.37 -16.53 0.53
C ILE A 157 8.50 -15.87 1.33
N ILE A 158 8.18 -14.84 2.10
CA ILE A 158 9.14 -14.11 2.93
C ILE A 158 9.77 -15.01 3.97
N SER A 159 8.98 -15.83 4.65
CA SER A 159 9.48 -16.74 5.67
C SER A 159 10.48 -17.75 5.09
N ARG A 160 10.21 -18.29 3.92
CA ARG A 160 11.15 -19.20 3.21
C ARG A 160 12.43 -18.46 2.78
N MET A 161 12.28 -17.28 2.19
CA MET A 161 13.40 -16.47 1.70
C MET A 161 14.36 -16.05 2.82
N PHE A 162 13.84 -15.70 4.00
CA PHE A 162 14.63 -15.21 5.13
C PHE A 162 14.97 -16.31 6.16
N GLY A 163 14.42 -17.52 6.02
CA GLY A 163 14.64 -18.60 6.96
C GLY A 163 13.99 -18.36 8.32
N TYR A 164 12.80 -17.73 8.35
CA TYR A 164 12.10 -17.51 9.61
C TYR A 164 11.41 -18.80 10.05
N PRO A 165 11.68 -19.24 11.28
CA PRO A 165 10.97 -20.37 11.86
C PRO A 165 9.51 -19.98 12.18
N GLY A 166 8.75 -20.95 12.62
CA GLY A 166 7.38 -20.75 13.05
C GLY A 166 6.47 -21.82 12.45
N ILE A 167 5.59 -22.37 13.27
CA ILE A 167 4.69 -23.45 12.90
C ILE A 167 3.52 -22.85 12.11
N ASP A 168 2.99 -21.73 12.57
CA ASP A 168 1.86 -21.06 11.95
C ASP A 168 2.20 -19.63 11.45
N LEU A 169 1.20 -18.97 10.87
CA LEU A 169 1.37 -17.61 10.32
C LEU A 169 1.54 -16.57 11.42
N GLN A 170 0.91 -16.76 12.58
CA GLN A 170 0.99 -15.80 13.68
C GLN A 170 2.39 -15.78 14.29
N ASP A 171 3.02 -16.95 14.48
CA ASP A 171 4.43 -17.05 14.94
C ASP A 171 5.35 -16.23 14.03
N LYS A 172 5.18 -16.37 12.70
CA LYS A 172 5.98 -15.63 11.71
C LYS A 172 5.75 -14.11 11.80
N CYS A 173 4.51 -13.69 12.06
CA CYS A 173 4.19 -12.27 12.28
C CYS A 173 4.87 -11.73 13.53
N TRP A 174 4.86 -12.47 14.63
CA TRP A 174 5.55 -12.07 15.87
C TRP A 174 7.06 -11.95 15.67
N ILE A 175 7.67 -12.87 14.91
CA ILE A 175 9.09 -12.82 14.57
C ILE A 175 9.42 -11.54 13.77
N LEU A 176 8.62 -11.24 12.73
CA LEU A 176 8.82 -10.03 11.92
C LEU A 176 8.64 -8.76 12.74
N LEU A 177 7.58 -8.69 13.55
CA LEU A 177 7.28 -7.55 14.41
C LEU A 177 8.45 -7.26 15.36
N ALA A 178 8.94 -8.29 16.07
CA ALA A 178 10.04 -8.15 17.01
C ALA A 178 11.38 -7.84 16.32
N LYS A 179 11.69 -8.56 15.23
CA LYS A 179 12.98 -8.45 14.53
C LYS A 179 13.21 -7.06 13.94
N TYR A 180 12.17 -6.44 13.43
CA TYR A 180 12.26 -5.13 12.79
C TYR A 180 11.71 -3.99 13.64
N ASN A 181 11.40 -4.27 14.92
CA ASN A 181 10.87 -3.30 15.87
C ASN A 181 9.67 -2.52 15.30
N LEU A 182 8.74 -3.27 14.68
CA LEU A 182 7.56 -2.68 14.06
C LEU A 182 6.58 -2.20 15.13
N LYS A 183 5.92 -1.08 14.89
CA LYS A 183 4.78 -0.62 15.70
C LYS A 183 3.55 -1.50 15.44
N MET A 184 3.36 -1.90 14.18
CA MET A 184 2.21 -2.71 13.75
C MET A 184 2.60 -3.64 12.60
N LEU A 185 1.98 -4.82 12.58
CA LEU A 185 2.00 -5.73 11.43
C LEU A 185 0.57 -6.14 11.11
N ILE A 186 0.16 -5.93 9.87
CA ILE A 186 -1.16 -6.28 9.33
C ILE A 186 -0.98 -7.52 8.45
N LEU A 187 -1.66 -8.61 8.84
CA LEU A 187 -1.76 -9.84 8.04
C LEU A 187 -3.17 -9.96 7.48
N THR A 188 -3.30 -10.01 6.16
CA THR A 188 -4.58 -10.29 5.49
C THR A 188 -4.59 -11.72 4.95
N CYS A 189 -5.69 -12.45 5.18
CA CYS A 189 -5.85 -13.86 4.80
C CYS A 189 -7.08 -14.06 3.90
N GLY A 190 -7.35 -13.11 3.00
CA GLY A 190 -8.49 -13.17 2.08
C GLY A 190 -9.83 -13.40 2.82
N THR A 191 -10.51 -14.49 2.48
CA THR A 191 -11.79 -14.86 3.10
C THR A 191 -11.67 -15.38 4.54
N ASN A 192 -10.43 -15.67 5.00
CA ASN A 192 -10.15 -16.19 6.34
C ASN A 192 -9.92 -15.10 7.39
N GLY A 193 -10.21 -13.84 7.06
CA GLY A 193 -10.07 -12.73 7.98
C GLY A 193 -8.74 -12.00 7.89
N SER A 194 -8.47 -11.20 8.90
CA SER A 194 -7.24 -10.43 9.01
C SER A 194 -6.81 -10.26 10.46
N TYR A 195 -5.53 -10.03 10.66
CA TYR A 195 -4.92 -9.83 11.97
C TYR A 195 -4.12 -8.52 11.98
N VAL A 196 -4.17 -7.81 13.09
CA VAL A 196 -3.29 -6.68 13.37
C VAL A 196 -2.52 -6.96 14.63
N PHE A 197 -1.21 -7.12 14.52
CA PHE A 197 -0.28 -7.35 15.62
C PHE A 197 0.34 -6.01 16.03
N THR A 198 0.40 -5.79 17.33
CA THR A 198 1.18 -4.72 17.96
C THR A 198 2.01 -5.31 19.09
N PRO A 199 3.05 -4.66 19.63
CA PRO A 199 3.76 -5.19 20.78
C PRO A 199 2.81 -5.55 21.93
N GLY A 200 2.64 -6.85 22.18
CA GLY A 200 1.82 -7.39 23.26
C GLY A 200 0.33 -7.62 22.97
N THR A 201 -0.20 -7.24 21.81
CA THR A 201 -1.61 -7.50 21.46
C THR A 201 -1.82 -7.93 20.02
N VAL A 202 -2.92 -8.65 19.78
CA VAL A 202 -3.38 -8.99 18.44
C VAL A 202 -4.89 -8.71 18.34
N SER A 203 -5.28 -8.08 17.24
CA SER A 203 -6.68 -7.90 16.87
C SER A 203 -7.01 -8.83 15.70
N PHE A 204 -8.10 -9.55 15.76
CA PHE A 204 -8.63 -10.37 14.68
C PHE A 204 -10.00 -9.85 14.23
N GLN A 205 -10.22 -9.83 12.92
CA GLN A 205 -11.52 -9.54 12.31
C GLN A 205 -11.81 -10.57 11.22
N GLU A 206 -13.03 -11.09 11.23
CA GLU A 206 -13.52 -11.94 10.15
C GLU A 206 -13.76 -11.13 8.88
N THR A 207 -13.57 -11.76 7.72
CA THR A 207 -13.94 -11.15 6.43
C THR A 207 -15.46 -11.23 6.23
N PRO A 208 -16.18 -10.10 6.08
CA PRO A 208 -17.60 -10.11 5.79
C PRO A 208 -17.91 -10.83 4.48
N LYS A 209 -18.98 -11.62 4.48
CA LYS A 209 -19.48 -12.25 3.24
C LYS A 209 -20.30 -11.22 2.47
N VAL A 210 -19.77 -10.78 1.34
CA VAL A 210 -20.42 -9.82 0.45
C VAL A 210 -20.48 -10.36 -0.98
N PRO A 211 -21.42 -9.91 -1.81
CA PRO A 211 -21.36 -10.16 -3.26
C PRO A 211 -20.12 -9.49 -3.85
N VAL A 212 -19.18 -10.26 -4.38
CA VAL A 212 -17.93 -9.75 -4.93
C VAL A 212 -18.14 -9.38 -6.40
N ALA A 213 -17.91 -8.11 -6.74
CA ALA A 213 -17.86 -7.61 -8.10
C ALA A 213 -16.41 -7.56 -8.61
N ASP A 214 -15.47 -7.10 -7.76
CA ASP A 214 -14.05 -6.98 -8.07
C ASP A 214 -13.25 -7.03 -6.77
N THR A 215 -12.02 -7.54 -6.80
CA THR A 215 -11.11 -7.56 -5.63
C THR A 215 -9.97 -6.55 -5.74
N VAL A 216 -9.88 -5.86 -6.89
CA VAL A 216 -8.83 -4.84 -7.10
C VAL A 216 -9.03 -3.67 -6.15
N GLY A 217 -7.94 -3.29 -5.46
CA GLY A 217 -7.96 -2.19 -4.49
C GLY A 217 -8.45 -2.56 -3.09
N ALA A 218 -8.91 -3.79 -2.84
CA ALA A 218 -9.35 -4.23 -1.52
C ALA A 218 -8.25 -4.06 -0.45
N GLY A 219 -7.02 -4.50 -0.74
CA GLY A 219 -5.88 -4.33 0.16
C GLY A 219 -5.49 -2.87 0.37
N ASP A 220 -5.49 -2.06 -0.71
CA ASP A 220 -5.18 -0.63 -0.66
C ASP A 220 -6.20 0.14 0.19
N SER A 221 -7.49 -0.16 0.01
CA SER A 221 -8.57 0.48 0.77
C SER A 221 -8.59 0.06 2.23
N PHE A 222 -8.28 -1.21 2.53
CA PHE A 222 -8.06 -1.70 3.88
C PHE A 222 -6.96 -0.89 4.58
N THR A 223 -5.79 -0.82 3.95
CA THR A 223 -4.62 -0.12 4.49
C THR A 223 -4.91 1.37 4.68
N ALA A 224 -5.62 1.99 3.74
CA ALA A 224 -6.01 3.39 3.80
C ALA A 224 -6.96 3.68 4.98
N ALA A 225 -8.01 2.89 5.15
CA ALA A 225 -8.96 3.06 6.25
C ALA A 225 -8.31 2.80 7.61
N PHE A 226 -7.48 1.75 7.71
CA PHE A 226 -6.73 1.43 8.92
C PHE A 226 -5.81 2.58 9.35
N CYS A 227 -4.95 3.04 8.43
CA CYS A 227 -3.99 4.11 8.72
C CYS A 227 -4.67 5.44 9.02
N SER A 228 -5.75 5.77 8.29
CA SER A 228 -6.56 6.96 8.56
C SER A 228 -7.16 6.93 9.96
N SER A 229 -7.66 5.76 10.41
CA SER A 229 -8.19 5.56 11.76
C SER A 229 -7.12 5.77 12.83
N VAL A 230 -5.94 5.16 12.65
CA VAL A 230 -4.82 5.29 13.58
C VAL A 230 -4.35 6.76 13.67
N LEU A 231 -4.26 7.46 12.54
CA LEU A 231 -3.90 8.88 12.50
C LEU A 231 -4.93 9.79 13.20
N LYS A 232 -6.18 9.36 13.28
CA LYS A 232 -7.26 10.03 14.03
C LYS A 232 -7.30 9.64 15.51
N GLY A 233 -6.41 8.74 15.96
CA GLY A 233 -6.33 8.32 17.35
C GLY A 233 -7.32 7.22 17.75
N LYS A 234 -7.94 6.52 16.78
CA LYS A 234 -8.78 5.37 17.07
C LYS A 234 -7.96 4.21 17.63
N SER A 235 -8.55 3.40 18.46
CA SER A 235 -7.94 2.17 18.95
C SER A 235 -7.71 1.18 17.82
N ILE A 236 -6.74 0.27 17.98
CA ILE A 236 -6.44 -0.76 16.98
C ILE A 236 -7.67 -1.61 16.61
N PRO A 237 -8.50 -2.10 17.55
CA PRO A 237 -9.71 -2.83 17.19
C PRO A 237 -10.72 -2.02 16.38
N GLU A 238 -10.90 -0.74 16.67
CA GLU A 238 -11.79 0.15 15.91
C GLU A 238 -11.24 0.42 14.49
N ALA A 239 -9.95 0.73 14.39
CA ALA A 239 -9.27 0.92 13.12
C ALA A 239 -9.34 -0.34 12.24
N HIS A 240 -9.14 -1.51 12.84
CA HIS A 240 -9.19 -2.79 12.15
C HIS A 240 -10.61 -3.10 11.64
N ARG A 241 -11.64 -2.87 12.45
CA ARG A 241 -13.04 -3.07 12.05
C ARG A 241 -13.41 -2.18 10.86
N LEU A 242 -13.08 -0.88 10.92
CA LEU A 242 -13.38 0.03 9.81
C LEU A 242 -12.62 -0.39 8.54
N ALA A 243 -11.36 -0.82 8.65
CA ALA A 243 -10.57 -1.29 7.52
C ALA A 243 -11.22 -2.49 6.81
N VAL A 244 -11.71 -3.46 7.57
CA VAL A 244 -12.42 -4.63 7.05
C VAL A 244 -13.72 -4.23 6.36
N GLU A 245 -14.53 -3.34 6.96
CA GLU A 245 -15.79 -2.88 6.39
C GLU A 245 -15.58 -2.10 5.08
N VAL A 246 -14.56 -1.23 5.03
CA VAL A 246 -14.22 -0.45 3.83
C VAL A 246 -13.72 -1.38 2.71
N SER A 247 -12.84 -2.31 3.02
CA SER A 247 -12.35 -3.30 2.07
C SER A 247 -13.49 -4.17 1.51
N ALA A 248 -14.39 -4.65 2.37
CA ALA A 248 -15.56 -5.41 1.95
C ALA A 248 -16.48 -4.59 1.03
N TYR A 249 -16.72 -3.32 1.36
CA TYR A 249 -17.50 -2.43 0.47
C TYR A 249 -16.82 -2.28 -0.90
N VAL A 250 -15.51 -2.01 -0.94
CA VAL A 250 -14.76 -1.88 -2.21
C VAL A 250 -14.90 -3.13 -3.05
N CYS A 251 -14.85 -4.32 -2.46
CA CYS A 251 -15.07 -5.57 -3.18
C CYS A 251 -16.47 -5.71 -3.82
N THR A 252 -17.46 -4.97 -3.36
CA THR A 252 -18.81 -4.96 -3.98
C THR A 252 -18.94 -4.02 -5.18
N GLN A 253 -17.89 -3.23 -5.47
CA GLN A 253 -17.89 -2.21 -6.50
C GLN A 253 -17.01 -2.62 -7.69
N SER A 254 -17.24 -2.02 -8.84
CA SER A 254 -16.35 -2.18 -9.99
C SER A 254 -15.15 -1.23 -9.86
N GLY A 255 -13.94 -1.77 -10.00
CA GLY A 255 -12.70 -1.02 -9.97
C GLY A 255 -12.23 -0.63 -8.56
N ALA A 256 -11.01 -0.15 -8.47
CA ALA A 256 -10.26 0.02 -7.22
C ALA A 256 -10.54 1.31 -6.45
N MET A 257 -11.21 2.28 -7.04
CA MET A 257 -11.40 3.63 -6.48
C MET A 257 -12.89 4.06 -6.47
N PRO A 258 -13.80 3.28 -5.86
CA PRO A 258 -15.18 3.70 -5.69
C PRO A 258 -15.30 4.83 -4.65
N VAL A 259 -16.36 5.63 -4.76
CA VAL A 259 -16.71 6.60 -3.72
C VAL A 259 -17.26 5.82 -2.53
N LEU A 260 -16.68 6.05 -1.35
CA LEU A 260 -17.14 5.42 -0.12
C LEU A 260 -18.47 6.05 0.34
N PRO A 261 -19.42 5.26 0.86
CA PRO A 261 -20.64 5.77 1.49
C PRO A 261 -20.31 6.75 2.61
N GLU A 262 -21.15 7.76 2.77
CA GLU A 262 -20.98 8.76 3.83
C GLU A 262 -20.93 8.13 5.23
N ALA A 263 -21.73 7.10 5.46
CA ALA A 263 -21.75 6.35 6.71
C ALA A 263 -20.39 5.71 7.07
N LEU A 264 -19.61 5.26 6.07
CA LEU A 264 -18.25 4.76 6.29
C LEU A 264 -17.24 5.90 6.49
N ARG A 265 -17.36 6.98 5.71
CA ARG A 265 -16.44 8.12 5.81
C ARG A 265 -16.54 8.85 7.14
N ASN A 266 -17.75 8.96 7.70
CA ASN A 266 -18.02 9.69 8.94
C ASN A 266 -17.60 8.92 10.20
N ARG A 267 -17.36 7.62 10.13
CA ARG A 267 -16.93 6.82 11.31
C ARG A 267 -15.59 7.25 11.92
N LEU A 268 -14.79 8.01 11.21
CA LEU A 268 -13.57 8.60 11.78
C LEU A 268 -13.84 9.84 12.63
N ASN A 269 -15.02 10.43 12.51
CA ASN A 269 -15.40 11.64 13.25
C ASN A 269 -16.21 11.33 14.51
N ASP A 270 -16.72 10.11 14.62
CA ASP A 270 -17.42 9.57 15.80
C ASP A 270 -16.40 9.07 16.85
#